data_c0122cb3cb93ec70f03bb297f8b795bd
#
_entry.id   c0122cb3cb93ec70f03bb297f8b795bd
#
_cell.length_a   1.000
_cell.length_b   1.000
_cell.length_c   1.000
_cell.angle_alpha   90.00
_cell.angle_beta   90.00
_cell.angle_gamma   90.00
#
_symmetry.space_group_name_H-M   'P 1'
#
loop_
_entity.id
_entity.type
_entity.pdbx_description
1 polymer ?
#
loop_
_entity_poly.entity_id
_entity_poly.type
_entity_poly.pdbx_seq_one_letter_code
_entity_poly.pdbx_strand_id
1 'polypeptide(L)'
;REGTLHYGAIELARHNRDELIIYEDDEYKGCKQGINLPVIVENKRVAIIGITGNPSQVIGQGTIVRKLTEMLVKNDLDRIIRFSKENADLMLVNDLIHGNITLHSKEIEDRITQSGLKCSGPFTVATLRFHESSAPLDLENEVVFLDGIKERLSRLFGSRHMLCVYNGGEFIVLANMESRKLFDILVKVKAYIEETSCHSLICAIGNERDDYLAISRSYGEAMFAETYLPNEVPGVYLFNAAALSVLIDQIPANSKEYLHSSIFKRCSGEEINEICDFVLLYFNYNGSITKISEHTFQHKNTVQYRISKIKRKTGLDIRISHDLFVLYIAALYQKTS
;
A
#
# COMPACT_ATOMS: atom_id res chain seq x y z
N ARG A 1 -11.35 -38.54 23.51
CA ARG A 1 -11.74 -38.07 24.84
C ARG A 1 -10.63 -37.11 25.32
N GLU A 2 -10.96 -35.88 25.42
CA GLU A 2 -10.05 -34.82 25.85
C GLU A 2 -9.55 -35.06 27.30
N GLY A 3 -8.24 -34.93 27.55
CA GLY A 3 -7.69 -35.12 28.90
C GLY A 3 -7.39 -36.56 29.34
N THR A 4 -7.56 -37.57 28.45
CA THR A 4 -7.24 -38.98 28.81
C THR A 4 -5.81 -39.34 28.36
N LEU A 5 -5.13 -40.19 29.15
CA LEU A 5 -3.81 -40.72 28.82
C LEU A 5 -3.90 -41.69 27.61
N HIS A 6 -3.03 -41.47 26.63
CA HIS A 6 -2.87 -42.32 25.47
C HIS A 6 -1.58 -43.17 25.61
N TYR A 7 -1.68 -44.36 26.09
CA TYR A 7 -0.53 -45.20 26.42
C TYR A 7 0.35 -45.51 25.21
N GLY A 8 -0.22 -45.79 24.04
CA GLY A 8 0.56 -46.01 22.81
C GLY A 8 1.41 -44.79 22.41
N ALA A 9 0.93 -43.54 22.69
CA ALA A 9 1.71 -42.36 22.47
C ALA A 9 2.88 -42.24 23.45
N ILE A 10 2.69 -42.65 24.72
CA ILE A 10 3.73 -42.68 25.75
C ILE A 10 4.83 -43.68 25.35
N GLU A 11 4.47 -44.87 24.92
CA GLU A 11 5.43 -45.90 24.49
C GLU A 11 6.18 -45.50 23.22
N LEU A 12 5.51 -44.89 22.24
CA LEU A 12 6.17 -44.35 21.05
C LEU A 12 7.21 -43.30 21.46
N ALA A 13 6.87 -42.41 22.38
CA ALA A 13 7.77 -41.36 22.88
C ALA A 13 8.97 -41.93 23.63
N ARG A 14 8.75 -42.94 24.48
CA ARG A 14 9.81 -43.62 25.25
C ARG A 14 10.86 -44.27 24.37
N HIS A 15 10.43 -44.94 23.28
CA HIS A 15 11.32 -45.68 22.39
C HIS A 15 11.90 -44.85 21.24
N ASN A 16 11.54 -43.58 21.15
CA ASN A 16 11.97 -42.65 20.11
C ASN A 16 11.87 -43.23 18.67
N ARG A 17 10.80 -43.99 18.43
CA ARG A 17 10.56 -44.66 17.15
C ARG A 17 9.84 -43.74 16.18
N ASP A 18 9.98 -44.02 14.88
CA ASP A 18 9.27 -43.31 13.81
C ASP A 18 7.80 -43.77 13.70
N GLU A 19 7.52 -44.99 14.20
CA GLU A 19 6.17 -45.55 14.31
C GLU A 19 6.12 -46.63 15.41
N LEU A 20 4.97 -46.85 15.99
CA LEU A 20 4.74 -47.97 16.88
C LEU A 20 3.52 -48.78 16.41
N ILE A 21 3.78 -50.00 16.02
CA ILE A 21 2.76 -50.98 15.62
C ILE A 21 2.50 -51.91 16.80
N ILE A 22 1.23 -52.11 17.17
CA ILE A 22 0.78 -52.97 18.26
C ILE A 22 -0.07 -54.07 17.63
N TYR A 23 0.38 -55.30 17.73
CA TYR A 23 -0.24 -56.45 17.04
C TYR A 23 -1.33 -57.08 17.87
N GLU A 24 -1.27 -57.00 19.20
CA GLU A 24 -2.22 -57.59 20.13
C GLU A 24 -2.61 -56.61 21.22
N ASP A 25 -3.82 -56.73 21.77
CA ASP A 25 -4.26 -55.93 22.90
C ASP A 25 -3.38 -56.19 24.13
N ASP A 26 -3.04 -55.12 24.86
CA ASP A 26 -2.16 -55.17 26.03
C ASP A 26 -0.71 -55.62 25.79
N GLU A 27 -0.24 -55.72 24.53
CA GLU A 27 1.21 -55.89 24.21
C GLU A 27 2.08 -54.86 24.94
N TYR A 28 1.59 -53.63 25.08
CA TYR A 28 2.03 -52.64 26.02
C TYR A 28 0.86 -52.32 26.95
N LYS A 29 1.10 -52.24 28.25
CA LYS A 29 0.07 -52.06 29.29
C LYS A 29 -0.93 -50.95 28.93
N GLY A 30 -2.19 -51.32 28.73
CA GLY A 30 -3.26 -50.38 28.39
C GLY A 30 -3.33 -49.95 26.93
N CYS A 31 -2.52 -50.56 26.04
CA CYS A 31 -2.57 -50.30 24.60
C CYS A 31 -3.53 -51.32 23.92
N LYS A 32 -4.22 -50.84 22.89
CA LYS A 32 -5.02 -51.68 22.00
C LYS A 32 -4.25 -51.93 20.70
N GLN A 33 -4.58 -53.06 20.05
CA GLN A 33 -4.12 -53.40 18.71
C GLN A 33 -4.33 -52.21 17.77
N GLY A 34 -3.26 -51.81 17.01
CA GLY A 34 -3.32 -50.67 16.12
C GLY A 34 -1.95 -50.07 15.80
N ILE A 35 -1.94 -48.86 15.32
CA ILE A 35 -0.74 -48.11 14.97
C ILE A 35 -0.72 -46.77 15.69
N ASN A 36 0.50 -46.28 16.04
CA ASN A 36 0.74 -44.96 16.56
C ASN A 36 1.80 -44.29 15.67
N LEU A 37 1.45 -43.18 15.06
CA LEU A 37 2.27 -42.47 14.09
C LEU A 37 2.60 -41.06 14.60
N PRO A 38 3.86 -40.64 14.67
CA PRO A 38 4.21 -39.28 15.03
C PRO A 38 3.86 -38.33 13.89
N VAL A 39 3.30 -37.18 14.22
CA VAL A 39 3.11 -36.05 13.34
C VAL A 39 4.34 -35.17 13.48
N ILE A 40 5.08 -34.98 12.41
CA ILE A 40 6.38 -34.25 12.41
C ILE A 40 6.23 -33.01 11.53
N VAL A 41 6.46 -31.83 12.13
CA VAL A 41 6.49 -30.55 11.44
C VAL A 41 7.80 -29.86 11.75
N GLU A 42 8.53 -29.42 10.73
CA GLU A 42 9.86 -28.77 10.87
C GLU A 42 10.85 -29.57 11.74
N ASN A 43 10.92 -30.88 11.54
CA ASN A 43 11.75 -31.81 12.30
C ASN A 43 11.41 -31.92 13.81
N LYS A 44 10.25 -31.41 14.21
CA LYS A 44 9.76 -31.53 15.58
C LYS A 44 8.50 -32.39 15.62
N ARG A 45 8.45 -33.32 16.58
CA ARG A 45 7.24 -34.10 16.86
C ARG A 45 6.24 -33.22 17.59
N VAL A 46 5.13 -32.90 16.91
CA VAL A 46 4.10 -31.98 17.43
C VAL A 46 2.88 -32.74 17.98
N ALA A 47 2.61 -33.94 17.47
CA ALA A 47 1.50 -34.77 17.92
C ALA A 47 1.77 -36.24 17.63
N ILE A 48 0.90 -37.11 18.09
CA ILE A 48 0.87 -38.53 17.75
C ILE A 48 -0.56 -38.93 17.38
N ILE A 49 -0.73 -39.64 16.29
CA ILE A 49 -1.99 -40.17 15.81
C ILE A 49 -2.02 -41.65 16.14
N GLY A 50 -2.98 -42.07 16.96
CA GLY A 50 -3.27 -43.49 17.23
C GLY A 50 -4.51 -43.97 16.47
N ILE A 51 -4.38 -45.09 15.78
CA ILE A 51 -5.50 -45.75 15.07
C ILE A 51 -5.60 -47.19 15.56
N THR A 52 -6.76 -47.49 16.14
CA THR A 52 -7.07 -48.85 16.64
C THR A 52 -7.61 -49.71 15.51
N GLY A 53 -7.14 -50.95 15.39
CA GLY A 53 -7.57 -51.93 14.40
C GLY A 53 -6.43 -52.82 13.95
N ASN A 54 -6.71 -53.76 13.06
CA ASN A 54 -5.69 -54.67 12.52
C ASN A 54 -4.64 -53.81 11.77
N PRO A 55 -3.34 -53.84 12.19
CA PRO A 55 -2.28 -53.04 11.62
C PRO A 55 -2.19 -53.13 10.10
N SER A 56 -2.32 -54.33 9.53
CA SER A 56 -2.24 -54.53 8.08
C SER A 56 -3.34 -53.79 7.29
N GLN A 57 -4.48 -53.53 7.93
CA GLN A 57 -5.61 -52.83 7.31
C GLN A 57 -5.55 -51.30 7.53
N VAL A 58 -5.02 -50.89 8.68
CA VAL A 58 -5.08 -49.44 9.06
C VAL A 58 -3.80 -48.66 8.75
N ILE A 59 -2.66 -49.34 8.43
CA ILE A 59 -1.38 -48.64 8.20
C ILE A 59 -1.42 -47.68 7.01
N GLY A 60 -2.05 -48.06 5.91
CA GLY A 60 -2.21 -47.21 4.72
C GLY A 60 -3.05 -45.98 5.00
N GLN A 61 -4.16 -46.13 5.68
CA GLN A 61 -5.05 -45.03 6.08
C GLN A 61 -4.36 -44.13 7.11
N GLY A 62 -3.65 -44.71 8.08
CA GLY A 62 -2.88 -43.97 9.08
C GLY A 62 -1.81 -43.10 8.46
N THR A 63 -1.10 -43.60 7.46
CA THR A 63 -0.10 -42.82 6.74
C THR A 63 -0.70 -41.62 6.01
N ILE A 64 -1.87 -41.77 5.39
CA ILE A 64 -2.60 -40.66 4.73
C ILE A 64 -3.03 -39.66 5.76
N VAL A 65 -3.67 -40.08 6.85
CA VAL A 65 -4.14 -39.20 7.94
C VAL A 65 -2.95 -38.41 8.53
N ARG A 66 -1.82 -39.07 8.80
CA ARG A 66 -0.59 -38.42 9.26
C ARG A 66 -0.17 -37.32 8.32
N LYS A 67 -0.02 -37.59 7.02
CA LYS A 67 0.40 -36.61 6.03
C LYS A 67 -0.57 -35.44 5.93
N LEU A 68 -1.84 -35.69 5.91
CA LEU A 68 -2.87 -34.65 5.92
C LEU A 68 -2.76 -33.75 7.17
N THR A 69 -2.58 -34.38 8.34
CA THR A 69 -2.43 -33.66 9.60
C THR A 69 -1.15 -32.81 9.61
N GLU A 70 -0.02 -33.35 9.10
CA GLU A 70 1.24 -32.61 8.96
C GLU A 70 1.06 -31.37 8.07
N MET A 71 0.35 -31.52 6.93
CA MET A 71 0.04 -30.39 6.04
C MET A 71 -0.86 -29.35 6.72
N LEU A 72 -1.92 -29.77 7.41
CA LEU A 72 -2.82 -28.84 8.12
C LEU A 72 -2.09 -28.07 9.21
N VAL A 73 -1.35 -28.77 10.08
CA VAL A 73 -0.59 -28.14 11.17
C VAL A 73 0.47 -27.17 10.62
N LYS A 74 1.15 -27.55 9.53
CA LYS A 74 2.11 -26.66 8.89
C LYS A 74 1.43 -25.40 8.35
N ASN A 75 0.32 -25.54 7.64
CA ASN A 75 -0.43 -24.40 7.11
C ASN A 75 -0.91 -23.46 8.24
N ASP A 76 -1.39 -24.02 9.36
CA ASP A 76 -1.83 -23.22 10.51
C ASP A 76 -0.64 -22.49 11.17
N LEU A 77 0.51 -23.14 11.32
CA LEU A 77 1.73 -22.49 11.82
C LEU A 77 2.20 -21.35 10.91
N ASP A 78 2.26 -21.59 9.59
CA ASP A 78 2.62 -20.58 8.62
C ASP A 78 1.65 -19.38 8.66
N ARG A 79 0.35 -19.64 8.90
CA ARG A 79 -0.67 -18.59 9.07
C ARG A 79 -0.46 -17.79 10.34
N ILE A 80 -0.18 -18.44 11.47
CA ILE A 80 0.09 -17.79 12.75
C ILE A 80 1.35 -16.91 12.65
N ILE A 81 2.42 -17.41 12.03
CA ILE A 81 3.67 -16.68 11.85
C ILE A 81 3.43 -15.44 10.97
N ARG A 82 2.69 -15.59 9.85
CA ARG A 82 2.33 -14.44 8.99
C ARG A 82 1.53 -13.40 9.75
N PHE A 83 0.49 -13.79 10.45
CA PHE A 83 -0.35 -12.88 11.22
C PHE A 83 0.45 -12.15 12.32
N SER A 84 1.34 -12.86 13.02
CA SER A 84 2.22 -12.25 14.02
C SER A 84 3.15 -11.22 13.40
N LYS A 85 3.73 -11.53 12.23
CA LYS A 85 4.59 -10.60 11.49
C LYS A 85 3.82 -9.37 11.00
N GLU A 86 2.65 -9.56 10.39
CA GLU A 86 1.80 -8.45 9.92
C GLU A 86 1.40 -7.51 11.05
N ASN A 87 1.07 -8.05 12.23
CA ASN A 87 0.78 -7.23 13.41
C ASN A 87 2.02 -6.46 13.91
N ALA A 88 3.19 -7.09 13.91
CA ALA A 88 4.42 -6.42 14.28
C ALA A 88 4.78 -5.29 13.30
N ASP A 89 4.63 -5.52 12.00
CA ASP A 89 4.84 -4.53 10.96
C ASP A 89 3.84 -3.37 11.08
N LEU A 90 2.56 -3.66 11.33
CA LEU A 90 1.52 -2.64 11.56
C LEU A 90 1.84 -1.77 12.79
N MET A 91 2.23 -2.39 13.90
CA MET A 91 2.64 -1.66 15.11
C MET A 91 3.85 -0.77 14.85
N LEU A 92 4.87 -1.28 14.14
CA LEU A 92 6.06 -0.50 13.80
C LEU A 92 5.71 0.69 12.92
N VAL A 93 4.94 0.48 11.86
CA VAL A 93 4.51 1.57 10.96
C VAL A 93 3.71 2.61 11.74
N ASN A 94 2.77 2.20 12.60
CA ASN A 94 1.99 3.13 13.41
C ASN A 94 2.87 3.96 14.36
N ASP A 95 3.86 3.34 15.03
CA ASP A 95 4.79 4.07 15.87
C ASP A 95 5.59 5.12 15.08
N LEU A 96 6.06 4.75 13.88
CA LEU A 96 6.86 5.62 13.01
C LEU A 96 6.04 6.79 12.43
N ILE A 97 4.82 6.53 11.93
CA ILE A 97 4.00 7.57 11.29
C ILE A 97 3.37 8.54 12.28
N HIS A 98 3.10 8.10 13.52
CA HIS A 98 2.55 8.97 14.56
C HIS A 98 3.63 9.65 15.42
N GLY A 99 4.91 9.38 15.14
CA GLY A 99 6.01 9.99 15.89
C GLY A 99 6.08 9.54 17.35
N ASN A 100 5.58 8.35 17.65
CA ASN A 100 5.64 7.77 19.01
C ASN A 100 7.06 7.37 19.42
N ILE A 101 8.01 7.55 18.51
CA ILE A 101 9.43 7.28 18.68
C ILE A 101 10.17 8.60 18.76
N THR A 102 10.63 8.97 19.95
CA THR A 102 11.27 10.28 20.18
C THR A 102 12.80 10.24 20.17
N LEU A 103 13.38 9.05 20.26
CA LEU A 103 14.83 8.87 20.36
C LEU A 103 15.29 7.66 19.54
N HIS A 104 16.49 7.76 18.98
CA HIS A 104 17.18 6.60 18.42
C HIS A 104 17.41 5.58 19.53
N SER A 105 16.86 4.37 19.39
CA SER A 105 17.08 3.28 20.31
C SER A 105 17.40 2.01 19.53
N LYS A 106 18.26 1.20 20.10
CA LYS A 106 18.61 -0.10 19.51
C LYS A 106 17.38 -0.99 19.29
N GLU A 107 16.41 -0.90 20.18
CA GLU A 107 15.15 -1.65 20.06
C GLU A 107 14.38 -1.29 18.78
N ILE A 108 14.27 -0.02 18.46
CA ILE A 108 13.58 0.45 17.24
C ILE A 108 14.37 0.08 15.98
N GLU A 109 15.69 0.23 16.02
CA GLU A 109 16.57 -0.16 14.92
C GLU A 109 16.50 -1.68 14.66
N ASP A 110 16.44 -2.48 15.71
CA ASP A 110 16.24 -3.93 15.61
C ASP A 110 14.86 -4.25 15.00
N ARG A 111 13.78 -3.58 15.39
CA ARG A 111 12.43 -3.74 14.80
C ARG A 111 12.41 -3.35 13.33
N ILE A 112 13.01 -2.21 12.96
CA ILE A 112 13.14 -1.76 11.57
C ILE A 112 13.90 -2.81 10.74
N THR A 113 15.01 -3.31 11.25
CA THR A 113 15.82 -4.32 10.57
C THR A 113 15.08 -5.66 10.42
N GLN A 114 14.37 -6.11 11.44
CA GLN A 114 13.55 -7.34 11.42
C GLN A 114 12.39 -7.24 10.41
N SER A 115 11.83 -6.05 10.22
CA SER A 115 10.80 -5.82 9.23
C SER A 115 11.30 -5.88 7.78
N GLY A 116 12.63 -5.83 7.58
CA GLY A 116 13.29 -5.85 6.27
C GLY A 116 13.66 -4.46 5.72
N LEU A 117 13.39 -3.39 6.48
CA LEU A 117 13.85 -2.04 6.15
C LEU A 117 15.29 -1.82 6.63
N LYS A 118 15.95 -0.82 6.05
CA LYS A 118 17.24 -0.30 6.52
C LYS A 118 16.97 0.78 7.56
N CYS A 119 17.87 0.94 8.54
CA CYS A 119 17.79 2.03 9.52
C CYS A 119 18.20 3.40 8.96
N SER A 120 18.85 3.44 7.79
CA SER A 120 19.24 4.66 7.09
C SER A 120 18.34 4.94 5.90
N GLY A 121 18.01 6.21 5.67
CA GLY A 121 17.18 6.67 4.55
C GLY A 121 17.78 6.42 3.15
N PRO A 122 17.12 6.86 2.10
CA PRO A 122 15.88 7.64 2.17
C PRO A 122 14.64 6.80 2.55
N PHE A 123 13.74 7.39 3.34
CA PHE A 123 12.43 6.85 3.70
C PHE A 123 11.34 7.68 3.05
N THR A 124 10.42 7.05 2.36
CA THR A 124 9.24 7.70 1.78
C THR A 124 7.99 6.98 2.23
N VAL A 125 6.96 7.74 2.59
CA VAL A 125 5.63 7.21 2.89
C VAL A 125 4.67 7.54 1.78
N ALA A 126 3.85 6.57 1.42
CA ALA A 126 2.70 6.77 0.55
C ALA A 126 1.44 6.21 1.20
N THR A 127 0.31 6.87 0.97
CA THR A 127 -1.03 6.38 1.26
C THR A 127 -1.71 5.95 -0.03
N LEU A 128 -2.47 4.85 0.02
CA LEU A 128 -3.22 4.33 -1.10
C LEU A 128 -4.63 3.99 -0.63
N ARG A 129 -5.64 4.57 -1.26
CA ARG A 129 -7.05 4.23 -1.02
C ARG A 129 -7.78 3.95 -2.32
N PHE A 130 -8.88 3.22 -2.21
CA PHE A 130 -9.78 3.03 -3.34
C PHE A 130 -10.60 4.28 -3.58
N HIS A 131 -10.84 4.56 -4.86
CA HIS A 131 -11.75 5.63 -5.25
C HIS A 131 -13.19 5.23 -4.90
N GLU A 132 -13.98 6.16 -4.37
CA GLU A 132 -15.35 5.90 -3.88
C GLU A 132 -16.33 5.37 -4.93
N SER A 133 -16.10 5.66 -6.22
CA SER A 133 -16.91 5.12 -7.32
C SER A 133 -16.63 3.65 -7.63
N SER A 134 -15.65 3.04 -6.97
CA SER A 134 -15.36 1.61 -7.10
C SER A 134 -16.48 0.77 -6.49
N ALA A 135 -16.78 -0.38 -7.09
CA ALA A 135 -17.78 -1.28 -6.56
C ALA A 135 -17.44 -1.69 -5.12
N PRO A 136 -18.43 -1.78 -4.19
CA PRO A 136 -18.15 -2.23 -2.84
C PRO A 136 -17.58 -3.65 -2.88
N LEU A 137 -16.47 -3.86 -2.16
CA LEU A 137 -15.87 -5.17 -2.01
C LEU A 137 -16.72 -5.99 -1.02
N ASP A 138 -17.05 -7.21 -1.40
CA ASP A 138 -17.64 -8.19 -0.49
C ASP A 138 -16.55 -8.65 0.49
N LEU A 139 -16.86 -8.82 1.78
CA LEU A 139 -15.87 -9.08 2.85
C LEU A 139 -14.91 -10.24 2.54
N GLU A 140 -15.40 -11.31 1.89
CA GLU A 140 -14.56 -12.45 1.51
C GLU A 140 -13.63 -12.12 0.34
N ASN A 141 -14.10 -11.32 -0.61
CA ASN A 141 -13.33 -10.87 -1.78
C ASN A 141 -12.35 -9.75 -1.39
N GLU A 142 -12.67 -8.96 -0.38
CA GLU A 142 -11.82 -7.88 0.11
C GLU A 142 -10.46 -8.40 0.59
N VAL A 143 -10.43 -9.42 1.42
CA VAL A 143 -9.18 -10.00 1.96
C VAL A 143 -8.30 -10.53 0.84
N VAL A 144 -8.87 -11.28 -0.11
CA VAL A 144 -8.14 -11.85 -1.26
C VAL A 144 -7.59 -10.72 -2.16
N PHE A 145 -8.38 -9.68 -2.36
CA PHE A 145 -8.00 -8.53 -3.17
C PHE A 145 -6.88 -7.71 -2.51
N LEU A 146 -7.00 -7.45 -1.21
CA LEU A 146 -5.98 -6.73 -0.42
C LEU A 146 -4.65 -7.49 -0.39
N ASP A 147 -4.69 -8.81 -0.22
CA ASP A 147 -3.51 -9.66 -0.28
C ASP A 147 -2.87 -9.66 -1.67
N GLY A 148 -3.67 -9.65 -2.73
CA GLY A 148 -3.20 -9.51 -4.11
C GLY A 148 -2.45 -8.20 -4.35
N ILE A 149 -2.93 -7.08 -3.79
CA ILE A 149 -2.24 -5.78 -3.85
C ILE A 149 -0.92 -5.83 -3.09
N LYS A 150 -0.91 -6.33 -1.85
CA LYS A 150 0.31 -6.51 -1.04
C LYS A 150 1.34 -7.35 -1.78
N GLU A 151 0.93 -8.47 -2.37
CA GLU A 151 1.81 -9.36 -3.12
C GLU A 151 2.39 -8.64 -4.35
N ARG A 152 1.59 -7.88 -5.08
CA ARG A 152 2.06 -7.12 -6.24
C ARG A 152 3.06 -6.03 -5.86
N LEU A 153 2.76 -5.28 -4.81
CA LEU A 153 3.68 -4.31 -4.24
C LEU A 153 5.01 -5.01 -3.86
N SER A 154 4.94 -6.10 -3.13
CA SER A 154 6.13 -6.87 -2.72
C SER A 154 6.97 -7.37 -3.89
N ARG A 155 6.33 -7.84 -4.99
CA ARG A 155 7.03 -8.27 -6.21
C ARG A 155 7.75 -7.12 -6.92
N LEU A 156 7.10 -5.94 -7.01
CA LEU A 156 7.67 -4.78 -7.70
C LEU A 156 8.80 -4.12 -6.92
N PHE A 157 8.76 -4.19 -5.59
CA PHE A 157 9.77 -3.58 -4.72
C PHE A 157 10.93 -4.53 -4.38
N GLY A 158 10.74 -5.84 -4.56
CA GLY A 158 11.65 -6.81 -3.97
C GLY A 158 11.57 -6.80 -2.44
N SER A 159 11.57 -7.95 -1.80
CA SER A 159 11.19 -8.18 -0.39
C SER A 159 12.02 -7.44 0.70
N ARG A 160 12.93 -6.53 0.35
CA ARG A 160 13.93 -5.98 1.29
C ARG A 160 13.83 -4.48 1.56
N HIS A 161 12.87 -3.76 1.01
CA HIS A 161 12.91 -2.29 1.09
C HIS A 161 11.57 -1.62 1.33
N MET A 162 10.53 -2.37 1.74
CA MET A 162 9.19 -1.82 1.88
C MET A 162 8.38 -2.55 2.95
N LEU A 163 7.61 -1.79 3.72
CA LEU A 163 6.46 -2.27 4.48
C LEU A 163 5.18 -1.77 3.83
N CYS A 164 4.21 -2.65 3.68
CA CYS A 164 2.87 -2.30 3.25
C CYS A 164 1.89 -2.84 4.29
N VAL A 165 1.22 -1.94 4.98
CA VAL A 165 0.22 -2.27 5.99
C VAL A 165 -1.14 -1.72 5.59
N TYR A 166 -2.20 -2.42 5.96
CA TYR A 166 -3.57 -1.95 5.77
C TYR A 166 -4.13 -1.50 7.12
N ASN A 167 -4.60 -0.28 7.19
CA ASN A 167 -5.10 0.32 8.42
C ASN A 167 -6.29 1.23 8.12
N GLY A 168 -7.46 0.88 8.66
CA GLY A 168 -8.63 1.75 8.65
C GLY A 168 -9.20 2.15 7.28
N GLY A 169 -9.04 1.30 6.24
CA GLY A 169 -9.57 1.57 4.89
C GLY A 169 -8.53 2.04 3.88
N GLU A 170 -7.27 2.24 4.31
CA GLU A 170 -6.17 2.65 3.44
C GLU A 170 -4.94 1.74 3.58
N PHE A 171 -4.14 1.65 2.53
CA PHE A 171 -2.79 1.10 2.60
C PHE A 171 -1.80 2.19 2.92
N ILE A 172 -0.90 1.90 3.84
CA ILE A 172 0.26 2.72 4.13
C ILE A 172 1.49 1.98 3.66
N VAL A 173 2.23 2.59 2.75
CA VAL A 173 3.49 2.07 2.21
C VAL A 173 4.64 2.90 2.75
N LEU A 174 5.51 2.27 3.52
CA LEU A 174 6.77 2.83 3.98
C LEU A 174 7.91 2.17 3.20
N ALA A 175 8.67 2.93 2.44
CA ALA A 175 9.70 2.44 1.55
C ALA A 175 11.06 3.11 1.76
N ASN A 176 12.16 2.32 1.70
CA ASN A 176 13.53 2.85 1.66
C ASN A 176 13.92 3.27 0.24
N MET A 177 13.30 4.32 -0.27
CA MET A 177 13.61 4.88 -1.59
C MET A 177 13.16 6.33 -1.72
N GLU A 178 13.67 7.01 -2.74
CA GLU A 178 13.28 8.36 -3.12
C GLU A 178 11.80 8.40 -3.55
N SER A 179 11.12 9.51 -3.26
CA SER A 179 9.71 9.72 -3.60
C SER A 179 9.42 9.54 -5.10
N ARG A 180 10.34 9.94 -5.97
CA ARG A 180 10.19 9.78 -7.41
C ARG A 180 10.20 8.32 -7.87
N LYS A 181 11.06 7.50 -7.28
CA LYS A 181 11.11 6.04 -7.58
C LYS A 181 9.84 5.35 -7.11
N LEU A 182 9.36 5.71 -5.92
CA LEU A 182 8.10 5.21 -5.38
C LEU A 182 6.92 5.58 -6.30
N PHE A 183 6.90 6.83 -6.80
CA PHE A 183 5.91 7.30 -7.76
C PHE A 183 5.85 6.40 -9.01
N ASP A 184 6.99 6.15 -9.65
CA ASP A 184 7.05 5.34 -10.88
C ASP A 184 6.55 3.90 -10.66
N ILE A 185 6.73 3.36 -9.46
CA ILE A 185 6.25 2.03 -9.09
C ILE A 185 4.74 2.06 -8.83
N LEU A 186 4.24 3.04 -8.08
CA LEU A 186 2.81 3.16 -7.78
C LEU A 186 1.98 3.43 -9.03
N VAL A 187 2.51 4.14 -10.03
CA VAL A 187 1.87 4.27 -11.36
C VAL A 187 1.66 2.89 -12.00
N LYS A 188 2.64 2.00 -11.93
CA LYS A 188 2.51 0.62 -12.46
C LYS A 188 1.53 -0.23 -11.66
N VAL A 189 1.53 -0.08 -10.33
CA VAL A 189 0.57 -0.76 -9.44
C VAL A 189 -0.84 -0.32 -9.76
N LYS A 190 -1.08 0.99 -9.86
CA LYS A 190 -2.39 1.55 -10.21
C LYS A 190 -2.87 1.00 -11.55
N ALA A 191 -2.06 1.08 -12.60
CA ALA A 191 -2.41 0.56 -13.92
C ALA A 191 -2.80 -0.93 -13.87
N TYR A 192 -2.02 -1.75 -13.16
CA TYR A 192 -2.31 -3.17 -12.99
C TYR A 192 -3.66 -3.43 -12.29
N ILE A 193 -3.95 -2.67 -11.23
CA ILE A 193 -5.22 -2.82 -10.49
C ILE A 193 -6.41 -2.43 -11.37
N GLU A 194 -6.29 -1.33 -12.11
CA GLU A 194 -7.33 -0.87 -13.03
C GLU A 194 -7.57 -1.83 -14.20
N GLU A 195 -6.52 -2.51 -14.69
CA GLU A 195 -6.63 -3.53 -15.73
C GLU A 195 -7.23 -4.85 -15.23
N THR A 196 -6.99 -5.21 -13.98
CA THR A 196 -7.35 -6.53 -13.42
C THR A 196 -8.59 -6.50 -12.54
N SER A 197 -9.07 -5.32 -12.17
CA SER A 197 -10.24 -5.14 -11.30
C SER A 197 -11.06 -3.91 -11.73
N CYS A 198 -12.29 -3.83 -11.22
CA CYS A 198 -13.14 -2.65 -11.43
C CYS A 198 -12.82 -1.51 -10.42
N HIS A 199 -11.63 -1.53 -9.82
CA HIS A 199 -11.25 -0.59 -8.78
C HIS A 199 -10.17 0.38 -9.29
N SER A 200 -10.30 1.65 -8.92
CA SER A 200 -9.31 2.68 -9.15
C SER A 200 -8.65 3.10 -7.85
N LEU A 201 -7.36 3.46 -7.91
CA LEU A 201 -6.59 3.89 -6.75
C LEU A 201 -6.29 5.39 -6.79
N ILE A 202 -6.34 5.99 -5.61
CA ILE A 202 -5.74 7.27 -5.30
C ILE A 202 -4.52 7.00 -4.43
N CYS A 203 -3.36 7.47 -4.88
CA CYS A 203 -2.09 7.31 -4.16
C CYS A 203 -1.49 8.69 -3.91
N ALA A 204 -1.16 8.98 -2.66
CA ALA A 204 -0.46 10.21 -2.28
C ALA A 204 0.90 9.88 -1.67
N ILE A 205 1.93 10.63 -2.02
CA ILE A 205 3.33 10.35 -1.67
C ILE A 205 3.94 11.58 -1.02
N GLY A 206 4.45 11.42 0.21
CA GLY A 206 5.23 12.43 0.91
C GLY A 206 6.66 12.55 0.37
N ASN A 207 7.38 13.57 0.84
CA ASN A 207 8.80 13.72 0.51
C ASN A 207 9.65 12.69 1.26
N GLU A 208 10.78 12.33 0.65
CA GLU A 208 11.77 11.48 1.28
C GLU A 208 12.40 12.11 2.53
N ARG A 209 12.82 11.27 3.47
CA ARG A 209 13.50 11.61 4.73
C ARG A 209 14.74 10.74 4.92
N ASP A 210 15.81 11.33 5.39
CA ASP A 210 17.06 10.61 5.63
C ASP A 210 17.05 9.83 6.94
N ASP A 211 16.18 10.22 7.88
CA ASP A 211 16.07 9.66 9.23
C ASP A 211 14.67 9.08 9.48
N TYR A 212 14.62 7.91 10.11
CA TYR A 212 13.37 7.26 10.48
C TYR A 212 12.55 8.06 11.51
N LEU A 213 13.17 8.91 12.33
CA LEU A 213 12.45 9.83 13.23
C LEU A 213 11.63 10.89 12.48
N ALA A 214 11.93 11.12 11.21
CA ALA A 214 11.23 12.07 10.37
C ALA A 214 10.15 11.42 9.47
N ILE A 215 9.92 10.12 9.57
CA ILE A 215 8.90 9.39 8.79
C ILE A 215 7.50 9.96 9.01
N SER A 216 7.18 10.39 10.25
CA SER A 216 5.90 11.04 10.57
C SER A 216 5.63 12.29 9.72
N ARG A 217 6.67 13.02 9.33
CA ARG A 217 6.53 14.19 8.44
C ARG A 217 6.20 13.76 7.02
N SER A 218 6.86 12.71 6.50
CA SER A 218 6.55 12.17 5.16
C SER A 218 5.10 11.64 5.10
N TYR A 219 4.64 10.97 6.17
CA TYR A 219 3.25 10.54 6.28
C TYR A 219 2.28 11.73 6.33
N GLY A 220 2.55 12.74 7.17
CA GLY A 220 1.74 13.96 7.22
C GLY A 220 1.62 14.67 5.88
N GLU A 221 2.71 14.69 5.09
CA GLU A 221 2.71 15.24 3.74
C GLU A 221 1.89 14.40 2.75
N ALA A 222 1.94 13.06 2.85
CA ALA A 222 1.11 12.18 2.03
C ALA A 222 -0.38 12.37 2.36
N MET A 223 -0.76 12.34 3.64
CA MET A 223 -2.13 12.60 4.10
C MET A 223 -2.65 13.96 3.67
N PHE A 224 -1.79 14.96 3.77
CA PHE A 224 -2.10 16.31 3.35
C PHE A 224 -2.34 16.40 1.83
N ALA A 225 -1.46 15.77 1.02
CA ALA A 225 -1.65 15.68 -0.42
C ALA A 225 -2.97 15.00 -0.76
N GLU A 226 -3.32 13.93 -0.06
CA GLU A 226 -4.57 13.19 -0.25
C GLU A 226 -5.81 14.03 0.06
N THR A 227 -5.79 14.80 1.15
CA THR A 227 -6.90 15.65 1.59
C THR A 227 -7.24 16.75 0.57
N TYR A 228 -6.21 17.29 -0.09
CA TYR A 228 -6.35 18.43 -1.01
C TYR A 228 -6.30 18.04 -2.50
N LEU A 229 -6.20 16.75 -2.80
CA LEU A 229 -6.39 16.28 -4.17
C LEU A 229 -7.88 16.40 -4.53
N PRO A 230 -8.19 16.73 -5.79
CA PRO A 230 -9.55 16.59 -6.28
C PRO A 230 -9.96 15.12 -6.04
N ASN A 231 -10.89 14.91 -5.11
CA ASN A 231 -11.36 13.57 -4.69
C ASN A 231 -11.94 12.74 -5.84
N GLU A 232 -12.02 13.29 -7.04
CA GLU A 232 -12.74 12.73 -8.17
C GLU A 232 -11.81 12.11 -9.24
N VAL A 233 -10.49 12.25 -9.12
CA VAL A 233 -9.58 11.73 -10.15
C VAL A 233 -8.64 10.69 -9.57
N PRO A 234 -8.80 9.40 -9.91
CA PRO A 234 -7.83 8.38 -9.57
C PRO A 234 -6.45 8.70 -10.13
N GLY A 235 -5.41 8.66 -9.30
CA GLY A 235 -4.06 9.06 -9.70
C GLY A 235 -3.00 8.75 -8.68
N VAL A 236 -1.75 9.00 -9.06
CA VAL A 236 -0.58 8.98 -8.18
C VAL A 236 -0.05 10.39 -8.06
N TYR A 237 0.08 10.89 -6.85
CA TYR A 237 0.34 12.29 -6.57
C TYR A 237 1.52 12.45 -5.62
N LEU A 238 2.44 13.35 -5.97
CA LEU A 238 3.52 13.77 -5.08
C LEU A 238 3.07 14.98 -4.27
N PHE A 239 3.43 15.04 -2.99
CA PHE A 239 3.13 16.15 -2.08
C PHE A 239 3.51 17.53 -2.66
N ASN A 240 4.67 17.64 -3.29
CA ASN A 240 5.12 18.91 -3.89
C ASN A 240 4.17 19.44 -4.98
N ALA A 241 3.44 18.56 -5.67
CA ALA A 241 2.43 18.97 -6.65
C ALA A 241 1.14 19.46 -5.97
N ALA A 242 0.81 18.92 -4.79
CA ALA A 242 -0.37 19.30 -4.02
C ALA A 242 -0.15 20.55 -3.14
N ALA A 243 1.10 20.83 -2.74
CA ALA A 243 1.43 21.90 -1.79
C ALA A 243 0.93 23.28 -2.24
N LEU A 244 0.96 23.55 -3.53
CA LEU A 244 0.48 24.82 -4.06
C LEU A 244 -1.04 24.97 -4.00
N SER A 245 -1.78 23.88 -4.27
CA SER A 245 -3.24 23.86 -4.17
C SER A 245 -3.70 24.19 -2.75
N VAL A 246 -2.99 23.69 -1.76
CA VAL A 246 -3.27 23.94 -0.35
C VAL A 246 -3.02 25.38 0.07
N LEU A 247 -1.90 25.94 -0.36
CA LEU A 247 -1.64 27.37 -0.09
C LEU A 247 -2.75 28.25 -0.66
N ILE A 248 -3.28 27.86 -1.82
CA ILE A 248 -4.38 28.55 -2.45
C ILE A 248 -5.68 28.38 -1.66
N ASP A 249 -5.95 27.21 -1.09
CA ASP A 249 -7.14 26.97 -0.28
C ASP A 249 -7.15 27.77 1.02
N GLN A 250 -6.00 28.07 1.59
CA GLN A 250 -5.88 28.94 2.76
C GLN A 250 -6.08 30.42 2.46
N ILE A 251 -6.06 30.85 1.19
CA ILE A 251 -6.40 32.22 0.83
C ILE A 251 -7.92 32.43 1.06
N PRO A 252 -8.33 33.48 1.81
CA PRO A 252 -9.75 33.76 2.02
C PRO A 252 -10.55 33.85 0.72
N ALA A 253 -11.77 33.30 0.70
CA ALA A 253 -12.60 33.21 -0.50
C ALA A 253 -12.82 34.58 -1.17
N ASN A 254 -13.08 35.64 -0.38
CA ASN A 254 -13.24 37.00 -0.87
C ASN A 254 -11.97 37.55 -1.55
N SER A 255 -10.79 37.14 -1.09
CA SER A 255 -9.51 37.52 -1.73
C SER A 255 -9.30 36.81 -3.06
N LYS A 256 -9.65 35.52 -3.12
CA LYS A 256 -9.63 34.73 -4.37
C LYS A 256 -10.62 35.31 -5.39
N GLU A 257 -11.84 35.58 -4.98
CA GLU A 257 -12.88 36.17 -5.84
C GLU A 257 -12.47 37.53 -6.37
N TYR A 258 -11.88 38.40 -5.51
CA TYR A 258 -11.36 39.69 -5.92
C TYR A 258 -10.25 39.56 -6.96
N LEU A 259 -9.29 38.68 -6.74
CA LEU A 259 -8.21 38.41 -7.68
C LEU A 259 -8.78 37.91 -9.02
N HIS A 260 -9.63 36.91 -8.99
CA HIS A 260 -10.25 36.30 -10.16
C HIS A 260 -11.04 37.35 -10.98
N SER A 261 -11.94 38.07 -10.32
CA SER A 261 -12.75 39.11 -10.97
C SER A 261 -11.91 40.26 -11.53
N SER A 262 -10.79 40.61 -10.88
CA SER A 262 -9.88 41.65 -11.35
C SER A 262 -9.15 41.25 -12.64
N ILE A 263 -8.74 39.98 -12.75
CA ILE A 263 -8.01 39.45 -13.91
C ILE A 263 -8.96 39.28 -15.11
N PHE A 264 -10.14 38.70 -14.89
CA PHE A 264 -11.05 38.26 -15.95
C PHE A 264 -12.17 39.29 -16.28
N LYS A 265 -12.01 40.54 -15.89
CA LYS A 265 -12.99 41.62 -16.15
C LYS A 265 -13.49 41.72 -17.60
N ARG A 266 -12.67 41.32 -18.57
CA ARG A 266 -12.94 41.45 -20.02
C ARG A 266 -13.18 40.11 -20.70
N CYS A 267 -13.47 39.06 -19.92
CA CYS A 267 -13.65 37.71 -20.44
C CYS A 267 -15.08 37.24 -20.21
N SER A 268 -15.63 36.47 -21.17
CA SER A 268 -16.87 35.72 -20.93
C SER A 268 -16.59 34.46 -20.10
N GLY A 269 -17.62 33.82 -19.55
CA GLY A 269 -17.45 32.58 -18.79
C GLY A 269 -16.76 31.46 -19.56
N GLU A 270 -17.08 31.30 -20.85
CA GLU A 270 -16.40 30.34 -21.73
C GLU A 270 -14.92 30.68 -21.95
N GLU A 271 -14.63 31.97 -22.17
CA GLU A 271 -13.24 32.44 -22.32
C GLU A 271 -12.42 32.24 -21.05
N ILE A 272 -13.03 32.41 -19.86
CA ILE A 272 -12.37 32.17 -18.58
C ILE A 272 -11.95 30.69 -18.51
N ASN A 273 -12.84 29.76 -18.77
CA ASN A 273 -12.55 28.34 -18.74
C ASN A 273 -11.43 27.97 -19.75
N GLU A 274 -11.51 28.46 -21.00
CA GLU A 274 -10.47 28.24 -21.99
C GLU A 274 -9.09 28.76 -21.56
N ILE A 275 -9.05 29.96 -20.94
CA ILE A 275 -7.82 30.56 -20.45
C ILE A 275 -7.26 29.76 -19.27
N CYS A 276 -8.11 29.40 -18.31
CA CYS A 276 -7.70 28.62 -17.14
C CYS A 276 -7.14 27.25 -17.54
N ASP A 277 -7.84 26.52 -18.41
CA ASP A 277 -7.35 25.24 -18.93
C ASP A 277 -6.00 25.36 -19.63
N PHE A 278 -5.82 26.41 -20.43
CA PHE A 278 -4.56 26.63 -21.12
C PHE A 278 -3.42 27.05 -20.17
N VAL A 279 -3.70 27.87 -19.14
CA VAL A 279 -2.72 28.27 -18.13
C VAL A 279 -2.22 27.05 -17.35
N LEU A 280 -3.13 26.17 -16.92
CA LEU A 280 -2.76 24.93 -16.22
C LEU A 280 -1.91 24.03 -17.13
N LEU A 281 -2.31 23.88 -18.39
CA LEU A 281 -1.54 23.12 -19.38
C LEU A 281 -0.14 23.72 -19.59
N TYR A 282 -0.04 25.04 -19.75
CA TYR A 282 1.23 25.75 -19.95
C TYR A 282 2.17 25.55 -18.76
N PHE A 283 1.64 25.65 -17.55
CA PHE A 283 2.38 25.40 -16.32
C PHE A 283 2.92 23.96 -16.25
N ASN A 284 2.05 22.95 -16.48
CA ASN A 284 2.41 21.54 -16.42
C ASN A 284 3.49 21.13 -17.44
N TYR A 285 3.53 21.81 -18.58
CA TYR A 285 4.57 21.57 -19.61
C TYR A 285 5.75 22.54 -19.53
N ASN A 286 5.91 23.27 -18.38
CA ASN A 286 6.98 24.24 -18.16
C ASN A 286 7.13 25.26 -19.30
N GLY A 287 6.02 25.71 -19.88
CA GLY A 287 5.98 26.66 -20.99
C GLY A 287 6.48 26.14 -22.34
N SER A 288 6.69 24.83 -22.48
CA SER A 288 7.19 24.24 -23.73
C SER A 288 6.10 24.20 -24.82
N ILE A 289 6.15 25.16 -25.73
CA ILE A 289 5.21 25.25 -26.87
C ILE A 289 5.22 23.95 -27.70
N THR A 290 6.37 23.33 -27.86
CA THR A 290 6.50 22.07 -28.61
C THR A 290 5.71 20.93 -27.95
N LYS A 291 5.92 20.72 -26.64
CA LYS A 291 5.23 19.67 -25.89
C LYS A 291 3.72 19.92 -25.81
N ILE A 292 3.30 21.19 -25.65
CA ILE A 292 1.89 21.58 -25.65
C ILE A 292 1.26 21.30 -27.03
N SER A 293 1.94 21.66 -28.10
CA SER A 293 1.54 21.42 -29.49
C SER A 293 1.33 19.93 -29.75
N GLU A 294 2.25 19.07 -29.32
CA GLU A 294 2.17 17.62 -29.42
C GLU A 294 1.00 17.03 -28.59
N HIS A 295 0.86 17.46 -27.35
CA HIS A 295 -0.20 16.97 -26.47
C HIS A 295 -1.61 17.37 -26.94
N THR A 296 -1.76 18.61 -27.45
CA THR A 296 -3.07 19.12 -27.87
C THR A 296 -3.37 18.83 -29.36
N PHE A 297 -2.46 18.19 -30.08
CA PHE A 297 -2.54 17.98 -31.53
C PHE A 297 -2.79 19.28 -32.32
N GLN A 298 -2.27 20.42 -31.80
CA GLN A 298 -2.42 21.73 -32.41
C GLN A 298 -1.09 22.23 -32.97
N HIS A 299 -1.15 23.04 -34.03
CA HIS A 299 0.07 23.66 -34.58
C HIS A 299 0.66 24.67 -33.59
N LYS A 300 2.00 24.80 -33.54
CA LYS A 300 2.71 25.75 -32.65
C LYS A 300 2.19 27.19 -32.75
N ASN A 301 1.80 27.62 -33.94
CA ASN A 301 1.22 28.96 -34.17
C ASN A 301 -0.12 29.13 -33.43
N THR A 302 -0.92 28.09 -33.32
CA THR A 302 -2.19 28.11 -32.57
C THR A 302 -1.91 28.24 -31.08
N VAL A 303 -0.87 27.56 -30.57
CA VAL A 303 -0.43 27.69 -29.18
C VAL A 303 0.07 29.13 -28.91
N GLN A 304 0.88 29.69 -29.79
CA GLN A 304 1.33 31.10 -29.69
C GLN A 304 0.19 32.11 -29.77
N TYR A 305 -0.80 31.85 -30.62
CA TYR A 305 -2.00 32.69 -30.69
C TYR A 305 -2.78 32.67 -29.36
N ARG A 306 -2.92 31.50 -28.72
CA ARG A 306 -3.57 31.40 -27.40
C ARG A 306 -2.81 32.20 -26.34
N ILE A 307 -1.49 32.13 -26.30
CA ILE A 307 -0.63 32.93 -25.42
C ILE A 307 -0.90 34.44 -25.62
N SER A 308 -0.94 34.88 -26.87
CA SER A 308 -1.19 36.30 -27.21
C SER A 308 -2.62 36.72 -26.89
N LYS A 309 -3.61 35.81 -27.04
CA LYS A 309 -5.03 36.03 -26.66
C LYS A 309 -5.14 36.26 -25.15
N ILE A 310 -4.45 35.46 -24.33
CA ILE A 310 -4.43 35.61 -22.87
C ILE A 310 -3.90 36.98 -22.48
N LYS A 311 -2.72 37.37 -22.98
CA LYS A 311 -2.13 38.69 -22.70
C LYS A 311 -3.08 39.84 -23.05
N ARG A 312 -3.75 39.76 -24.20
CA ARG A 312 -4.69 40.79 -24.65
C ARG A 312 -5.93 40.88 -23.77
N LYS A 313 -6.45 39.73 -23.28
CA LYS A 313 -7.67 39.67 -22.48
C LYS A 313 -7.45 40.00 -21.02
N THR A 314 -6.38 39.49 -20.42
CA THR A 314 -6.08 39.64 -18.99
C THR A 314 -5.10 40.74 -18.64
N GLY A 315 -4.31 41.19 -19.61
CA GLY A 315 -3.16 42.08 -19.42
C GLY A 315 -1.90 41.39 -18.91
N LEU A 316 -1.96 40.10 -18.60
CA LEU A 316 -0.86 39.33 -18.03
C LEU A 316 -0.21 38.45 -19.11
N ASP A 317 1.11 38.35 -19.09
CA ASP A 317 1.88 37.55 -20.05
C ASP A 317 2.39 36.28 -19.40
N ILE A 318 1.80 35.13 -19.78
CA ILE A 318 2.14 33.81 -19.20
C ILE A 318 3.61 33.39 -19.38
N ARG A 319 4.40 34.12 -20.19
CA ARG A 319 5.84 33.90 -20.36
C ARG A 319 6.66 34.59 -19.27
N ILE A 320 6.05 35.50 -18.52
CA ILE A 320 6.64 36.15 -17.36
C ILE A 320 6.28 35.37 -16.11
N SER A 321 7.25 34.90 -15.35
CA SER A 321 7.05 34.03 -14.20
C SER A 321 6.05 34.57 -13.16
N HIS A 322 6.11 35.87 -12.87
CA HIS A 322 5.19 36.53 -11.96
C HIS A 322 3.74 36.48 -12.48
N ASP A 323 3.54 36.87 -13.75
CA ASP A 323 2.21 36.87 -14.37
C ASP A 323 1.61 35.47 -14.51
N LEU A 324 2.48 34.50 -14.87
CA LEU A 324 2.10 33.08 -14.92
C LEU A 324 1.63 32.59 -13.54
N PHE A 325 2.35 32.94 -12.47
CA PHE A 325 1.97 32.55 -11.11
C PHE A 325 0.61 33.13 -10.71
N VAL A 326 0.36 34.40 -10.99
CA VAL A 326 -0.92 35.07 -10.71
C VAL A 326 -2.06 34.42 -11.50
N LEU A 327 -1.86 34.17 -12.79
CA LEU A 327 -2.85 33.46 -13.63
C LEU A 327 -3.08 32.03 -13.18
N TYR A 328 -2.04 31.33 -12.72
CA TYR A 328 -2.14 29.96 -12.23
C TYR A 328 -3.00 29.88 -10.97
N ILE A 329 -2.81 30.78 -10.01
CA ILE A 329 -3.67 30.88 -8.82
C ILE A 329 -5.14 31.11 -9.21
N ALA A 330 -5.40 32.04 -10.13
CA ALA A 330 -6.75 32.31 -10.59
C ALA A 330 -7.38 31.13 -11.33
N ALA A 331 -6.57 30.37 -12.10
CA ALA A 331 -7.04 29.18 -12.80
C ALA A 331 -7.37 28.03 -11.83
N LEU A 332 -6.57 27.85 -10.79
CA LEU A 332 -6.87 26.84 -9.75
C LEU A 332 -8.17 27.19 -8.99
N TYR A 333 -8.36 28.46 -8.64
CA TYR A 333 -9.61 28.89 -8.00
C TYR A 333 -10.83 28.63 -8.88
N GLN A 334 -10.75 28.92 -10.20
CA GLN A 334 -11.85 28.64 -11.14
C GLN A 334 -12.23 27.15 -11.21
N LYS A 335 -11.27 26.24 -10.99
CA LYS A 335 -11.53 24.79 -11.01
C LYS A 335 -12.10 24.24 -9.72
N THR A 336 -11.93 24.95 -8.61
CA THR A 336 -12.42 24.55 -7.28
C THR A 336 -13.72 25.23 -6.89
N SER A 337 -14.17 26.25 -7.65
CA SER A 337 -15.45 26.97 -7.51
C SER A 337 -16.53 26.36 -8.37
#